data_e817bf3e778d2b8d2099f2ee5cb7bde6
#
_entry.id   e817bf3e778d2b8d2099f2ee5cb7bde6
#
_cell.length_a   1.000
_cell.length_b   1.000
_cell.length_c   1.000
_cell.angle_alpha   90.00
_cell.angle_beta   90.00
_cell.angle_gamma   90.00
#
_symmetry.space_group_name_H-M   'P 1'
#
loop_
_entity.id
_entity.type
_entity.pdbx_description
1 polymer ?
#
loop_
_entity_poly.entity_id
_entity_poly.type
_entity_poly.pdbx_seq_one_letter_code
_entity_poly.pdbx_strand_id
1 'polypeptide(L)'
;KPNKEEPYVKNIFYGFRPSIIKKNSLLYIFLLGMCIFSISIQVFMPYLILYFTNTLQLENYVLIFAPAIILAAAFTVFYGKLIDKYGFIKTSIISLSIYLVGLILLGLLTNIVFVFIGTLFMMMGYLSLGACFNASIRDYTPEDKVGLFQGIRIFVSVLIPMLVGPWIGSILSGNTSEGFLGVAGDAYTPSSLIFIAGCVIGLLTFGVIYLVSLKKKGDSNA
;
A
#
# COMPACT_ATOMS: atom_id res chain seq x y z
N LYS A 1 -14.97 30.62 -0.74
CA LYS A 1 -16.13 30.52 0.18
C LYS A 1 -16.98 29.37 -0.31
N PRO A 2 -17.41 28.41 0.55
CA PRO A 2 -18.29 27.32 0.11
C PRO A 2 -19.63 27.90 -0.34
N ASN A 3 -20.07 27.46 -1.51
CA ASN A 3 -21.38 27.86 -2.06
C ASN A 3 -22.47 27.22 -1.18
N LYS A 4 -23.27 28.02 -0.48
CA LYS A 4 -24.23 27.59 0.53
C LYS A 4 -25.49 26.91 -0.03
N GLU A 5 -25.63 26.79 -1.35
CA GLU A 5 -26.87 26.37 -2.00
C GLU A 5 -26.93 24.91 -2.46
N GLU A 6 -25.82 24.14 -2.38
CA GLU A 6 -25.89 22.71 -2.72
C GLU A 6 -26.02 21.83 -1.47
N PRO A 7 -26.95 20.83 -1.46
CA PRO A 7 -27.08 19.92 -0.33
C PRO A 7 -25.79 19.16 -0.08
N TYR A 8 -25.28 19.26 1.16
CA TYR A 8 -24.00 18.71 1.61
C TYR A 8 -23.77 17.24 1.20
N VAL A 9 -24.83 16.43 1.27
CA VAL A 9 -24.82 15.01 0.88
C VAL A 9 -24.54 14.83 -0.62
N LYS A 10 -25.01 15.73 -1.48
CA LYS A 10 -24.80 15.67 -2.93
C LYS A 10 -23.34 15.91 -3.32
N ASN A 11 -22.61 16.67 -2.48
CA ASN A 11 -21.19 16.95 -2.65
C ASN A 11 -20.30 15.79 -2.17
N ILE A 12 -20.71 15.00 -1.16
CA ILE A 12 -19.95 13.84 -0.68
C ILE A 12 -19.81 12.78 -1.78
N PHE A 13 -20.89 12.50 -2.51
CA PHE A 13 -20.92 11.48 -3.59
C PHE A 13 -20.53 12.03 -4.98
N TYR A 14 -20.18 13.32 -5.06
CA TYR A 14 -19.83 13.95 -6.35
C TYR A 14 -18.74 13.20 -7.10
N GLY A 15 -17.68 12.80 -6.41
CA GLY A 15 -16.54 12.13 -7.01
C GLY A 15 -16.83 10.70 -7.51
N PHE A 16 -17.89 10.05 -7.00
CA PHE A 16 -18.27 8.70 -7.46
C PHE A 16 -19.19 8.71 -8.69
N ARG A 17 -19.51 9.89 -9.25
CA ARG A 17 -20.33 9.98 -10.45
C ARG A 17 -19.56 9.48 -11.68
N PRO A 18 -20.18 8.63 -12.53
CA PRO A 18 -19.50 8.09 -13.74
C PRO A 18 -18.94 9.15 -14.68
N SER A 19 -19.61 10.31 -14.79
CA SER A 19 -19.15 11.44 -15.60
C SER A 19 -17.83 12.05 -15.07
N ILE A 20 -17.68 12.14 -13.76
CA ILE A 20 -16.46 12.66 -13.11
C ILE A 20 -15.32 11.65 -13.21
N ILE A 21 -15.62 10.37 -13.04
CA ILE A 21 -14.64 9.28 -13.23
C ILE A 21 -14.12 9.29 -14.66
N LYS A 22 -14.98 9.40 -15.67
CA LYS A 22 -14.56 9.47 -17.08
C LYS A 22 -13.69 10.70 -17.35
N LYS A 23 -14.08 11.87 -16.82
CA LYS A 23 -13.32 13.12 -17.00
C LYS A 23 -11.93 13.07 -16.37
N ASN A 24 -11.77 12.40 -15.21
CA ASN A 24 -10.53 12.30 -14.47
C ASN A 24 -10.00 10.86 -14.46
N SER A 25 -10.16 10.13 -15.56
CA SER A 25 -9.91 8.67 -15.62
C SER A 25 -8.52 8.28 -15.14
N LEU A 26 -7.48 9.06 -15.46
CA LEU A 26 -6.11 8.77 -15.04
C LEU A 26 -5.93 8.89 -13.52
N LEU A 27 -6.55 9.89 -12.87
CA LEU A 27 -6.58 10.02 -11.41
C LEU A 27 -7.20 8.79 -10.74
N TYR A 28 -8.34 8.29 -11.28
CA TYR A 28 -9.00 7.11 -10.71
C TYR A 28 -8.20 5.82 -10.93
N ILE A 29 -7.43 5.70 -12.01
CA ILE A 29 -6.51 4.59 -12.20
C ILE A 29 -5.39 4.65 -11.14
N PHE A 30 -4.83 5.83 -10.83
CA PHE A 30 -3.86 5.97 -9.74
C PHE A 30 -4.47 5.64 -8.37
N LEU A 31 -5.69 6.08 -8.10
CA LEU A 31 -6.41 5.75 -6.86
C LEU A 31 -6.65 4.25 -6.73
N LEU A 32 -7.03 3.57 -7.83
CA LEU A 32 -7.18 2.11 -7.85
C LEU A 32 -5.86 1.40 -7.53
N GLY A 33 -4.76 1.83 -8.16
CA GLY A 33 -3.43 1.29 -7.88
C GLY A 33 -3.01 1.48 -6.43
N MET A 34 -3.27 2.67 -5.88
CA MET A 34 -3.00 2.96 -4.47
C MET A 34 -3.87 2.10 -3.54
N CYS A 35 -5.14 1.83 -3.89
CA CYS A 35 -6.03 0.95 -3.14
C CYS A 35 -5.48 -0.47 -3.06
N ILE A 36 -5.17 -1.08 -4.22
CA ILE A 36 -4.64 -2.44 -4.30
C ILE A 36 -3.33 -2.56 -3.54
N PHE A 37 -2.43 -1.61 -3.73
CA PHE A 37 -1.16 -1.55 -3.01
C PHE A 37 -1.36 -1.43 -1.50
N SER A 38 -2.26 -0.55 -1.05
CA SER A 38 -2.58 -0.38 0.37
C SER A 38 -3.23 -1.62 0.98
N ILE A 39 -4.08 -2.36 0.23
CA ILE A 39 -4.63 -3.65 0.67
C ILE A 39 -3.49 -4.65 0.86
N SER A 40 -2.57 -4.76 -0.10
CA SER A 40 -1.38 -5.63 0.00
C SER A 40 -0.61 -5.39 1.30
N ILE A 41 -0.41 -4.14 1.70
CA ILE A 41 0.28 -3.76 2.94
C ILE A 41 -0.56 -4.16 4.17
N GLN A 42 -1.85 -3.87 4.17
CA GLN A 42 -2.72 -4.10 5.33
C GLN A 42 -3.00 -5.58 5.60
N VAL A 43 -2.70 -6.49 4.66
CA VAL A 43 -2.79 -7.94 4.90
C VAL A 43 -1.80 -8.39 5.97
N PHE A 44 -0.58 -7.86 5.99
CA PHE A 44 0.47 -8.30 6.93
C PHE A 44 0.82 -7.25 7.99
N MET A 45 0.65 -5.95 7.72
CA MET A 45 1.12 -4.89 8.61
C MET A 45 0.58 -4.99 10.05
N PRO A 46 -0.70 -5.27 10.29
CA PRO A 46 -1.22 -5.42 11.64
C PRO A 46 -0.63 -6.64 12.39
N TYR A 47 -0.17 -7.64 11.67
CA TYR A 47 0.36 -8.89 12.21
C TYR A 47 1.88 -8.92 12.28
N LEU A 48 2.57 -7.93 11.73
CA LEU A 48 4.02 -7.92 11.55
C LEU A 48 4.79 -8.05 12.87
N ILE A 49 4.40 -7.29 13.88
CA ILE A 49 5.03 -7.35 15.21
C ILE A 49 4.77 -8.70 15.84
N LEU A 50 3.54 -9.20 15.80
CA LEU A 50 3.17 -10.51 16.33
C LEU A 50 3.92 -11.65 15.62
N TYR A 51 4.15 -11.52 14.32
CA TYR A 51 4.97 -12.48 13.58
C TYR A 51 6.42 -12.49 14.08
N PHE A 52 7.03 -11.33 14.30
CA PHE A 52 8.39 -11.26 14.81
C PHE A 52 8.51 -11.79 16.25
N THR A 53 7.58 -11.44 17.13
CA THR A 53 7.63 -11.84 18.54
C THR A 53 7.19 -13.27 18.77
N ASN A 54 6.07 -13.69 18.20
CA ASN A 54 5.43 -14.97 18.54
C ASN A 54 5.84 -16.09 17.57
N THR A 55 5.97 -15.80 16.28
CA THR A 55 6.33 -16.84 15.28
C THR A 55 7.83 -17.01 15.16
N LEU A 56 8.58 -15.91 15.02
CA LEU A 56 10.05 -15.96 14.93
C LEU A 56 10.74 -15.94 16.29
N GLN A 57 10.01 -15.74 17.39
CA GLN A 57 10.52 -15.68 18.77
C GLN A 57 11.68 -14.67 18.93
N LEU A 58 11.62 -13.55 18.25
CA LEU A 58 12.62 -12.49 18.29
C LEU A 58 12.29 -11.53 19.44
N GLU A 59 12.93 -11.71 20.60
CA GLU A 59 12.74 -10.84 21.78
C GLU A 59 13.04 -9.37 21.48
N ASN A 60 14.05 -9.11 20.65
CA ASN A 60 14.53 -7.78 20.30
C ASN A 60 14.21 -7.38 18.84
N TYR A 61 12.97 -7.63 18.36
CA TYR A 61 12.54 -7.28 16.99
C TYR A 61 12.78 -5.82 16.62
N VAL A 62 12.82 -4.91 17.62
CA VAL A 62 13.08 -3.48 17.43
C VAL A 62 14.45 -3.24 16.82
N LEU A 63 15.47 -4.07 17.16
CA LEU A 63 16.82 -3.97 16.59
C LEU A 63 16.86 -4.31 15.10
N ILE A 64 15.87 -5.03 14.60
CA ILE A 64 15.70 -5.34 13.16
C ILE A 64 14.88 -4.25 12.50
N PHE A 65 13.76 -3.87 13.12
CA PHE A 65 12.75 -3.02 12.49
C PHE A 65 13.18 -1.54 12.45
N ALA A 66 13.76 -1.01 13.54
CA ALA A 66 14.14 0.39 13.61
C ALA A 66 15.25 0.78 12.60
N PRO A 67 16.37 0.03 12.47
CA PRO A 67 17.36 0.33 11.44
C PRO A 67 16.80 0.18 10.03
N ALA A 68 15.93 -0.81 9.78
CA ALA A 68 15.30 -1.01 8.48
C ALA A 68 14.43 0.19 8.08
N ILE A 69 13.62 0.73 9.01
CA ILE A 69 12.81 1.93 8.76
C ILE A 69 13.70 3.16 8.50
N ILE A 70 14.72 3.38 9.30
CA ILE A 70 15.61 4.55 9.17
C ILE A 70 16.31 4.52 7.79
N LEU A 71 16.86 3.37 7.40
CA LEU A 71 17.51 3.20 6.10
C LEU A 71 16.51 3.34 4.94
N ALA A 72 15.31 2.79 5.07
CA ALA A 72 14.26 2.91 4.08
C ALA A 72 13.77 4.37 3.93
N ALA A 73 13.65 5.11 5.03
CA ALA A 73 13.28 6.52 5.00
C ALA A 73 14.37 7.36 4.30
N ALA A 74 15.65 7.15 4.65
CA ALA A 74 16.77 7.80 3.99
C ALA A 74 16.79 7.50 2.48
N PHE A 75 16.62 6.22 2.10
CA PHE A 75 16.50 5.82 0.70
C PHE A 75 15.36 6.55 -0.02
N THR A 76 14.19 6.66 0.60
CA THR A 76 13.00 7.29 0.00
C THR A 76 13.21 8.78 -0.29
N VAL A 77 13.97 9.48 0.57
CA VAL A 77 14.34 10.89 0.32
C VAL A 77 15.15 11.03 -0.98
N PHE A 78 16.16 10.18 -1.16
CA PHE A 78 16.93 10.16 -2.41
C PHE A 78 16.09 9.70 -3.60
N TYR A 79 15.19 8.75 -3.37
CA TYR A 79 14.31 8.19 -4.38
C TYR A 79 13.33 9.23 -4.93
N GLY A 80 12.92 10.22 -4.15
CA GLY A 80 12.10 11.34 -4.62
C GLY A 80 12.70 12.04 -5.85
N LYS A 81 14.03 12.27 -5.87
CA LYS A 81 14.72 12.85 -7.03
C LYS A 81 14.65 11.96 -8.29
N LEU A 82 14.60 10.62 -8.10
CA LEU A 82 14.43 9.69 -9.21
C LEU A 82 13.01 9.74 -9.78
N ILE A 83 12.01 9.93 -8.91
CA ILE A 83 10.61 10.08 -9.35
C ILE A 83 10.48 11.30 -10.26
N ASP A 84 11.06 12.43 -9.86
CA ASP A 84 11.03 13.66 -10.64
C ASP A 84 11.76 13.51 -12.00
N LYS A 85 12.89 12.76 -12.01
CA LYS A 85 13.72 12.58 -13.21
C LYS A 85 13.17 11.55 -14.19
N TYR A 86 12.70 10.40 -13.71
CA TYR A 86 12.34 9.23 -14.54
C TYR A 86 10.82 9.04 -14.68
N GLY A 87 10.04 9.76 -13.88
CA GLY A 87 8.58 9.72 -13.89
C GLY A 87 8.00 8.47 -13.21
N PHE A 88 6.67 8.48 -13.03
CA PHE A 88 5.91 7.47 -12.27
C PHE A 88 6.16 6.03 -12.72
N ILE A 89 6.08 5.74 -14.04
CA ILE A 89 6.04 4.36 -14.53
C ILE A 89 7.31 3.61 -14.17
N LYS A 90 8.49 4.15 -14.51
CA LYS A 90 9.78 3.49 -14.27
C LYS A 90 10.06 3.34 -12.78
N THR A 91 9.85 4.39 -12.01
CA THR A 91 10.10 4.39 -10.57
C THR A 91 9.14 3.47 -9.82
N SER A 92 7.86 3.44 -10.19
CA SER A 92 6.89 2.54 -9.56
C SER A 92 7.19 1.07 -9.82
N ILE A 93 7.65 0.69 -11.03
CA ILE A 93 8.05 -0.69 -11.33
C ILE A 93 9.22 -1.11 -10.43
N ILE A 94 10.25 -0.26 -10.30
CA ILE A 94 11.43 -0.55 -9.46
C ILE A 94 11.02 -0.67 -7.99
N SER A 95 10.26 0.30 -7.46
CA SER A 95 9.81 0.27 -6.05
C SER A 95 8.95 -0.94 -5.74
N LEU A 96 8.02 -1.28 -6.65
CA LEU A 96 7.16 -2.45 -6.51
C LEU A 96 7.98 -3.75 -6.53
N SER A 97 8.97 -3.85 -7.41
CA SER A 97 9.85 -5.03 -7.46
C SER A 97 10.64 -5.19 -6.16
N ILE A 98 11.21 -4.10 -5.61
CA ILE A 98 11.92 -4.11 -4.32
C ILE A 98 10.96 -4.55 -3.20
N TYR A 99 9.74 -4.02 -3.16
CA TYR A 99 8.71 -4.39 -2.19
C TYR A 99 8.37 -5.88 -2.23
N LEU A 100 8.12 -6.43 -3.42
CA LEU A 100 7.76 -7.84 -3.60
C LEU A 100 8.91 -8.78 -3.22
N VAL A 101 10.16 -8.43 -3.57
CA VAL A 101 11.34 -9.19 -3.14
C VAL A 101 11.41 -9.22 -1.61
N GLY A 102 11.18 -8.08 -0.94
CA GLY A 102 11.11 -8.03 0.52
C GLY A 102 10.06 -8.95 1.12
N LEU A 103 8.85 -8.98 0.55
CA LEU A 103 7.77 -9.87 0.99
C LEU A 103 8.09 -11.35 0.76
N ILE A 104 8.70 -11.70 -0.38
CA ILE A 104 9.11 -13.08 -0.67
C ILE A 104 10.17 -13.54 0.34
N LEU A 105 11.16 -12.72 0.65
CA LEU A 105 12.17 -13.05 1.66
C LEU A 105 11.53 -13.30 3.03
N LEU A 106 10.60 -12.42 3.48
CA LEU A 106 9.90 -12.59 4.76
C LEU A 106 8.95 -13.79 4.78
N GLY A 107 8.36 -14.13 3.62
CA GLY A 107 7.43 -15.26 3.51
C GLY A 107 8.12 -16.63 3.47
N LEU A 108 9.35 -16.70 2.97
CA LEU A 108 10.04 -17.98 2.72
C LEU A 108 11.21 -18.25 3.68
N LEU A 109 11.83 -17.21 4.26
CA LEU A 109 13.07 -17.34 5.02
C LEU A 109 12.87 -16.85 6.47
N THR A 110 13.33 -17.64 7.43
CA THR A 110 13.23 -17.38 8.86
C THR A 110 14.57 -16.98 9.52
N ASN A 111 15.68 -17.08 8.77
CA ASN A 111 16.99 -16.67 9.27
C ASN A 111 17.02 -15.15 9.52
N ILE A 112 17.55 -14.74 10.68
CA ILE A 112 17.54 -13.33 11.15
C ILE A 112 18.15 -12.35 10.14
N VAL A 113 19.19 -12.76 9.40
CA VAL A 113 19.84 -11.91 8.39
C VAL A 113 18.90 -11.67 7.21
N PHE A 114 18.23 -12.71 6.72
CA PHE A 114 17.25 -12.60 5.63
C PHE A 114 15.98 -11.89 6.06
N VAL A 115 15.57 -12.04 7.32
CA VAL A 115 14.45 -11.29 7.91
C VAL A 115 14.78 -9.79 7.95
N PHE A 116 15.99 -9.40 8.33
CA PHE A 116 16.43 -8.01 8.30
C PHE A 116 16.44 -7.45 6.87
N ILE A 117 17.04 -8.17 5.90
CA ILE A 117 17.10 -7.76 4.50
C ILE A 117 15.70 -7.68 3.90
N GLY A 118 14.85 -8.67 4.18
CA GLY A 118 13.45 -8.70 3.72
C GLY A 118 12.65 -7.51 4.27
N THR A 119 12.79 -7.21 5.57
CA THR A 119 12.15 -6.06 6.21
C THR A 119 12.64 -4.74 5.61
N LEU A 120 13.95 -4.62 5.37
CA LEU A 120 14.54 -3.44 4.74
C LEU A 120 13.97 -3.23 3.32
N PHE A 121 13.99 -4.26 2.47
CA PHE A 121 13.48 -4.16 1.10
C PHE A 121 11.98 -3.90 1.07
N MET A 122 11.21 -4.57 1.91
CA MET A 122 9.78 -4.33 2.07
C MET A 122 9.52 -2.86 2.43
N MET A 123 10.22 -2.30 3.42
CA MET A 123 10.05 -0.92 3.84
C MET A 123 10.54 0.09 2.78
N MET A 124 11.66 -0.17 2.13
CA MET A 124 12.14 0.67 1.02
C MET A 124 11.12 0.73 -0.12
N GLY A 125 10.62 -0.42 -0.55
CA GLY A 125 9.62 -0.49 -1.60
C GLY A 125 8.29 0.14 -1.18
N TYR A 126 7.83 -0.11 0.05
CA TYR A 126 6.61 0.47 0.62
C TYR A 126 6.63 2.01 0.61
N LEU A 127 7.66 2.60 1.20
CA LEU A 127 7.77 4.06 1.31
C LEU A 127 7.94 4.71 -0.07
N SER A 128 8.79 4.13 -0.92
CA SER A 128 9.07 4.68 -2.25
C SER A 128 7.87 4.58 -3.19
N LEU A 129 7.17 3.43 -3.23
CA LEU A 129 5.98 3.28 -4.07
C LEU A 129 4.82 4.14 -3.57
N GLY A 130 4.66 4.24 -2.25
CA GLY A 130 3.71 5.18 -1.64
C GLY A 130 3.98 6.63 -2.05
N ALA A 131 5.25 7.05 -2.06
CA ALA A 131 5.65 8.38 -2.54
C ALA A 131 5.30 8.57 -4.03
N CYS A 132 5.54 7.57 -4.90
CA CYS A 132 5.18 7.61 -6.32
C CYS A 132 3.67 7.83 -6.52
N PHE A 133 2.82 7.04 -5.84
CA PHE A 133 1.37 7.19 -5.94
C PHE A 133 0.88 8.53 -5.39
N ASN A 134 1.41 8.95 -4.23
CA ASN A 134 1.01 10.21 -3.60
C ASN A 134 1.37 11.42 -4.47
N ALA A 135 2.56 11.45 -5.07
CA ALA A 135 2.97 12.49 -5.99
C ALA A 135 2.04 12.54 -7.22
N SER A 136 1.82 11.38 -7.87
CA SER A 136 0.97 11.32 -9.06
C SER A 136 -0.49 11.67 -8.76
N ILE A 137 -1.07 11.19 -7.67
CA ILE A 137 -2.45 11.55 -7.30
C ILE A 137 -2.57 13.06 -7.08
N ARG A 138 -1.58 13.69 -6.43
CA ARG A 138 -1.55 15.14 -6.25
C ARG A 138 -1.51 15.88 -7.59
N ASP A 139 -0.63 15.46 -8.50
CA ASP A 139 -0.41 16.14 -9.77
C ASP A 139 -1.64 16.05 -10.70
N TYR A 140 -2.44 14.99 -10.59
CA TYR A 140 -3.66 14.81 -11.39
C TYR A 140 -4.95 15.22 -10.66
N THR A 141 -4.85 15.71 -9.41
CA THR A 141 -6.02 16.21 -8.67
C THR A 141 -6.38 17.62 -9.13
N PRO A 142 -7.64 17.87 -9.57
CA PRO A 142 -8.09 19.20 -9.96
C PRO A 142 -7.99 20.22 -8.82
N GLU A 143 -7.38 21.37 -9.07
CA GLU A 143 -7.13 22.42 -8.05
C GLU A 143 -8.41 22.99 -7.44
N ASP A 144 -9.49 23.08 -8.22
CA ASP A 144 -10.79 23.60 -7.78
C ASP A 144 -11.55 22.66 -6.82
N LYS A 145 -11.13 21.37 -6.71
CA LYS A 145 -11.82 20.31 -5.94
C LYS A 145 -10.90 19.47 -5.06
N VAL A 146 -9.77 20.00 -4.66
CA VAL A 146 -8.77 19.28 -3.85
C VAL A 146 -9.36 18.64 -2.59
N GLY A 147 -10.20 19.37 -1.84
CA GLY A 147 -10.82 18.86 -0.63
C GLY A 147 -11.71 17.64 -0.85
N LEU A 148 -12.47 17.62 -1.94
CA LEU A 148 -13.35 16.52 -2.31
C LEU A 148 -12.54 15.27 -2.70
N PHE A 149 -11.54 15.44 -3.56
CA PHE A 149 -10.68 14.33 -3.97
C PHE A 149 -9.80 13.82 -2.84
N GLN A 150 -9.45 14.66 -1.86
CA GLN A 150 -8.77 14.21 -0.65
C GLN A 150 -9.63 13.25 0.18
N GLY A 151 -10.94 13.50 0.29
CA GLY A 151 -11.88 12.56 0.92
C GLY A 151 -11.93 11.21 0.21
N ILE A 152 -12.02 11.21 -1.13
CA ILE A 152 -12.00 9.97 -1.94
C ILE A 152 -10.67 9.23 -1.75
N ARG A 153 -9.56 9.95 -1.75
CA ARG A 153 -8.23 9.37 -1.54
C ARG A 153 -8.16 8.66 -0.18
N ILE A 154 -8.60 9.29 0.92
CA ILE A 154 -8.60 8.67 2.26
C ILE A 154 -9.51 7.44 2.26
N PHE A 155 -10.69 7.51 1.66
CA PHE A 155 -11.61 6.37 1.55
C PHE A 155 -10.94 5.17 0.87
N VAL A 156 -10.28 5.40 -0.26
CA VAL A 156 -9.68 4.37 -1.11
C VAL A 156 -8.35 3.86 -0.55
N SER A 157 -7.52 4.73 0.03
CA SER A 157 -6.18 4.35 0.50
C SER A 157 -6.11 3.94 1.97
N VAL A 158 -7.15 4.23 2.76
CA VAL A 158 -7.17 3.93 4.20
C VAL A 158 -8.36 3.05 4.55
N LEU A 159 -9.60 3.52 4.32
CA LEU A 159 -10.78 2.82 4.82
C LEU A 159 -10.93 1.42 4.21
N ILE A 160 -10.93 1.31 2.88
CA ILE A 160 -11.06 0.01 2.20
C ILE A 160 -9.91 -0.93 2.59
N PRO A 161 -8.63 -0.53 2.52
CA PRO A 161 -7.52 -1.39 2.92
C PRO A 161 -7.55 -1.84 4.38
N MET A 162 -7.92 -0.96 5.31
CA MET A 162 -8.01 -1.29 6.74
C MET A 162 -9.14 -2.26 7.08
N LEU A 163 -10.16 -2.38 6.23
CA LEU A 163 -11.22 -3.38 6.37
C LEU A 163 -10.84 -4.71 5.71
N VAL A 164 -10.39 -4.65 4.45
CA VAL A 164 -10.14 -5.83 3.62
C VAL A 164 -8.83 -6.53 3.99
N GLY A 165 -7.76 -5.76 4.22
CA GLY A 165 -6.42 -6.30 4.48
C GLY A 165 -6.35 -7.18 5.73
N PRO A 166 -6.71 -6.67 6.92
CA PRO A 166 -6.70 -7.46 8.15
C PRO A 166 -7.63 -8.67 8.11
N TRP A 167 -8.76 -8.57 7.41
CA TRP A 167 -9.68 -9.69 7.23
C TRP A 167 -9.01 -10.84 6.44
N ILE A 168 -8.34 -10.54 5.33
CA ILE A 168 -7.56 -11.53 4.58
C ILE A 168 -6.43 -12.08 5.45
N GLY A 169 -5.68 -11.22 6.16
CA GLY A 169 -4.59 -11.62 7.03
C GLY A 169 -5.04 -12.55 8.15
N SER A 170 -6.21 -12.31 8.76
CA SER A 170 -6.76 -13.16 9.81
C SER A 170 -7.08 -14.58 9.33
N ILE A 171 -7.69 -14.70 8.14
CA ILE A 171 -8.01 -15.99 7.54
C ILE A 171 -6.75 -16.83 7.29
N LEU A 172 -5.67 -16.18 6.84
CA LEU A 172 -4.42 -16.86 6.47
C LEU A 172 -3.52 -17.19 7.68
N SER A 173 -3.77 -16.56 8.80
CA SER A 173 -3.00 -16.81 10.03
C SER A 173 -3.35 -18.11 10.74
N GLY A 174 -4.39 -18.85 10.30
CA GLY A 174 -4.69 -20.22 10.72
C GLY A 174 -5.32 -20.40 12.11
N ASN A 175 -5.36 -19.36 12.96
CA ASN A 175 -5.95 -19.40 14.29
C ASN A 175 -7.33 -18.74 14.32
N THR A 176 -8.26 -19.28 13.55
CA THR A 176 -9.55 -18.65 13.28
C THR A 176 -10.59 -18.78 14.39
N SER A 177 -10.37 -19.59 15.41
CA SER A 177 -11.45 -19.91 16.37
C SER A 177 -11.21 -19.46 17.81
N GLU A 178 -10.00 -19.31 18.28
CA GLU A 178 -9.77 -19.14 19.73
C GLU A 178 -8.96 -17.89 20.13
N GLY A 179 -8.09 -17.38 19.28
CA GLY A 179 -7.20 -16.25 19.61
C GLY A 179 -7.83 -14.85 19.51
N PHE A 180 -8.87 -14.67 18.71
CA PHE A 180 -9.51 -13.35 18.52
C PHE A 180 -10.44 -12.96 19.69
N LEU A 181 -10.94 -13.92 20.45
CA LEU A 181 -11.87 -13.68 21.57
C LEU A 181 -11.22 -13.72 22.95
N GLY A 182 -9.88 -13.80 23.06
CA GLY A 182 -9.19 -13.68 24.33
C GLY A 182 -9.45 -14.84 25.30
N VAL A 183 -9.81 -16.01 24.79
CA VAL A 183 -9.94 -17.22 25.62
C VAL A 183 -8.55 -17.84 25.80
N ALA A 184 -8.15 -17.92 27.02
CA ALA A 184 -6.85 -18.29 27.55
C ALA A 184 -6.17 -19.48 26.89
N GLY A 185 -4.90 -19.32 26.50
CA GLY A 185 -3.96 -20.42 26.37
C GLY A 185 -2.79 -20.12 25.44
N ASP A 186 -3.01 -19.97 24.16
CA ASP A 186 -1.89 -19.88 23.22
C ASP A 186 -1.78 -18.49 22.58
N ALA A 187 -0.55 -17.94 22.62
CA ALA A 187 -0.26 -16.66 21.97
C ALA A 187 -0.55 -16.77 20.46
N TYR A 188 -1.29 -15.81 19.93
CA TYR A 188 -1.59 -15.74 18.49
C TYR A 188 -0.30 -15.70 17.66
N THR A 189 -0.09 -16.71 16.82
CA THR A 189 1.11 -16.89 15.99
C THR A 189 0.76 -16.73 14.51
N PRO A 190 0.94 -15.53 13.92
CA PRO A 190 0.66 -15.32 12.51
C PRO A 190 1.53 -16.20 11.61
N SER A 191 0.93 -16.79 10.57
CA SER A 191 1.67 -17.55 9.56
C SER A 191 2.44 -16.63 8.60
N SER A 192 3.59 -17.09 8.07
CA SER A 192 4.31 -16.39 7.00
C SER A 192 3.50 -16.22 5.70
N LEU A 193 2.39 -16.95 5.56
CA LEU A 193 1.46 -16.83 4.42
C LEU A 193 0.88 -15.42 4.26
N ILE A 194 0.84 -14.61 5.31
CA ILE A 194 0.41 -13.20 5.22
C ILE A 194 1.29 -12.38 4.27
N PHE A 195 2.61 -12.66 4.24
CA PHE A 195 3.54 -11.99 3.32
C PHE A 195 3.36 -12.48 1.88
N ILE A 196 3.12 -13.77 1.69
CA ILE A 196 2.84 -14.36 0.38
C ILE A 196 1.54 -13.80 -0.19
N ALA A 197 0.49 -13.70 0.61
CA ALA A 197 -0.77 -13.09 0.19
C ALA A 197 -0.61 -11.59 -0.13
N GLY A 198 0.13 -10.85 0.71
CA GLY A 198 0.52 -9.48 0.41
C GLY A 198 1.26 -9.36 -0.93
N CYS A 199 2.19 -10.29 -1.21
CA CYS A 199 2.92 -10.37 -2.47
C CYS A 199 1.97 -10.60 -3.66
N VAL A 200 1.07 -11.57 -3.58
CA VAL A 200 0.10 -11.88 -4.65
C VAL A 200 -0.81 -10.68 -4.95
N ILE A 201 -1.33 -10.02 -3.92
CA ILE A 201 -2.14 -8.80 -4.10
C ILE A 201 -1.27 -7.67 -4.66
N GLY A 202 -0.04 -7.52 -4.16
CA GLY A 202 0.91 -6.53 -4.65
C GLY A 202 1.23 -6.68 -6.13
N LEU A 203 1.30 -7.90 -6.65
CA LEU A 203 1.51 -8.17 -8.09
C LEU A 203 0.42 -7.55 -8.98
N LEU A 204 -0.83 -7.45 -8.49
CA LEU A 204 -1.91 -6.81 -9.24
C LEU A 204 -1.63 -5.32 -9.51
N THR A 205 -0.78 -4.68 -8.69
CA THR A 205 -0.37 -3.29 -8.90
C THR A 205 0.42 -3.11 -10.20
N PHE A 206 1.15 -4.12 -10.69
CA PHE A 206 1.78 -4.06 -12.01
C PHE A 206 0.76 -3.87 -13.14
N GLY A 207 -0.39 -4.57 -13.04
CA GLY A 207 -1.49 -4.40 -14.00
C GLY A 207 -1.99 -2.95 -14.04
N VAL A 208 -2.10 -2.31 -12.88
CA VAL A 208 -2.52 -0.90 -12.83
C VAL A 208 -1.44 0.04 -13.38
N ILE A 209 -0.16 -0.20 -13.07
CA ILE A 209 0.94 0.59 -13.65
C ILE A 209 0.95 0.47 -15.18
N TYR A 210 0.66 -0.73 -15.70
CA TYR A 210 0.51 -0.96 -17.13
C TYR A 210 -0.67 -0.19 -17.73
N LEU A 211 -1.84 -0.16 -17.06
CA LEU A 211 -2.99 0.64 -17.49
C LEU A 211 -2.67 2.15 -17.53
N VAL A 212 -1.93 2.66 -16.54
CA VAL A 212 -1.42 4.04 -16.54
C VAL A 212 -0.54 4.28 -17.75
N SER A 213 0.35 3.34 -18.10
CA SER A 213 1.23 3.44 -19.27
C SER A 213 0.45 3.53 -20.59
N LEU A 214 -0.56 2.67 -20.76
CA LEU A 214 -1.43 2.69 -21.95
C LEU A 214 -2.21 4.00 -22.07
N LYS A 215 -2.78 4.47 -20.96
CA LYS A 215 -3.58 5.69 -20.97
C LYS A 215 -2.73 6.93 -21.32
N LYS A 216 -1.52 7.05 -20.73
CA LYS A 216 -0.60 8.14 -21.04
C LYS A 216 -0.15 8.14 -22.51
N LYS A 217 0.05 6.96 -23.13
CA LYS A 217 0.36 6.86 -24.55
C LYS A 217 -0.82 7.27 -25.43
N GLY A 218 -2.05 6.91 -25.06
CA GLY A 218 -3.26 7.32 -25.76
C GLY A 218 -3.44 8.85 -25.77
N ASP A 219 -3.26 9.47 -24.60
CA ASP A 219 -3.40 10.92 -24.46
C ASP A 219 -2.26 11.72 -25.15
N SER A 220 -1.09 11.10 -25.42
CA SER A 220 0.02 11.70 -26.16
C SER A 220 -0.15 11.63 -27.69
N ASN A 221 -1.01 10.73 -28.18
CA ASN A 221 -1.25 10.52 -29.62
C ASN A 221 -2.56 11.14 -30.11
N ALA A 222 -3.34 11.77 -29.21
CA ALA A 222 -4.58 12.48 -29.50
C ALA A 222 -4.37 14.00 -29.50
#